data_98ca04d742c0114ba7e54705af6eefa4
#
_entry.id   98ca04d742c0114ba7e54705af6eefa4
#
_cell.length_a   1.000
_cell.length_b   1.000
_cell.length_c   1.000
_cell.angle_alpha   90.00
_cell.angle_beta   90.00
_cell.angle_gamma   90.00
#
_symmetry.space_group_name_H-M   'P 1'
#
loop_
_entity.id
_entity.type
_entity.pdbx_description
1 polymer ?
#
loop_
_entity_poly.entity_id
_entity_poly.type
_entity_poly.pdbx_seq_one_letter_code
_entity_poly.pdbx_strand_id
1 'polypeptide(L)'
;SGIDNAKFELLLDLCEKIAGFPRFLGTHLGGLVISREPLNELTPLQQSAKGMVITQFDKDDVEDLGLIKLDLLSLRTMAAIQDAMASIHQGGSDLDYENIPLDDPETYQLINTGQTIGIFQLESPAQRALQARLGACVMEDVVASVAIIRPGPIKGNMVEPYIARR
;
A
#
# COMPACT_ATOMS: atom_id res chain seq x y z
N SER A 1 -13.28 -0.16 41.58
CA SER A 1 -12.13 0.75 41.76
C SER A 1 -12.36 1.96 40.86
N GLY A 2 -12.90 3.05 41.44
CA GLY A 2 -13.16 4.29 40.71
C GLY A 2 -11.85 4.98 40.36
N ILE A 3 -11.71 5.39 39.12
CA ILE A 3 -10.62 6.31 38.71
C ILE A 3 -10.90 7.63 39.42
N ASP A 4 -9.90 8.15 40.13
CA ASP A 4 -9.94 9.48 40.73
C ASP A 4 -10.12 10.53 39.62
N ASN A 5 -11.25 11.21 39.61
CA ASN A 5 -11.61 12.18 38.57
C ASN A 5 -10.51 13.24 38.37
N ALA A 6 -9.87 13.71 39.45
CA ALA A 6 -8.81 14.72 39.37
C ALA A 6 -7.57 14.16 38.62
N LYS A 7 -7.22 12.89 38.84
CA LYS A 7 -6.13 12.23 38.10
C LYS A 7 -6.47 12.02 36.64
N PHE A 8 -7.75 11.74 36.37
CA PHE A 8 -8.21 11.55 34.99
C PHE A 8 -8.19 12.87 34.21
N GLU A 9 -8.66 13.96 34.81
CA GLU A 9 -8.59 15.30 34.22
C GLU A 9 -7.13 15.74 33.97
N LEU A 10 -6.24 15.50 34.94
CA LEU A 10 -4.81 15.79 34.80
C LEU A 10 -4.20 14.95 33.64
N LEU A 11 -4.59 13.68 33.51
CA LEU A 11 -4.13 12.83 32.40
C LEU A 11 -4.55 13.40 31.05
N LEU A 12 -5.79 13.84 30.91
CA LEU A 12 -6.29 14.43 29.66
C LEU A 12 -5.56 15.74 29.32
N ASP A 13 -5.37 16.62 30.30
CA ASP A 13 -4.61 17.87 30.13
C ASP A 13 -3.16 17.60 29.68
N LEU A 14 -2.50 16.61 30.30
CA LEU A 14 -1.15 16.22 29.90
C LEU A 14 -1.12 15.58 28.50
N CYS A 15 -2.12 14.79 28.13
CA CYS A 15 -2.22 14.24 26.80
C CYS A 15 -2.41 15.33 25.73
N GLU A 16 -3.22 16.35 26.02
CA GLU A 16 -3.42 17.50 25.14
C GLU A 16 -2.12 18.29 24.97
N LYS A 17 -1.41 18.53 26.06
CA LYS A 17 -0.13 19.28 26.05
C LYS A 17 0.99 18.55 25.31
N ILE A 18 1.02 17.20 25.34
CA ILE A 18 2.05 16.42 24.63
C ILE A 18 1.68 16.12 23.17
N ALA A 19 0.42 16.41 22.77
CA ALA A 19 -0.02 16.20 21.40
C ALA A 19 0.84 17.02 20.42
N GLY A 20 1.29 16.36 19.35
CA GLY A 20 2.17 16.97 18.34
C GLY A 20 3.66 16.93 18.64
N PHE A 21 4.08 16.51 19.83
CA PHE A 21 5.50 16.31 20.10
C PHE A 21 6.05 15.06 19.37
N PRO A 22 7.29 15.13 18.84
CA PRO A 22 7.94 13.96 18.26
C PRO A 22 8.11 12.87 19.32
N ARG A 23 7.74 11.63 18.97
CA ARG A 23 7.86 10.48 19.88
C ARG A 23 9.15 9.71 19.69
N PHE A 24 9.46 9.35 18.44
CA PHE A 24 10.68 8.64 18.04
C PHE A 24 10.83 8.70 16.51
N LEU A 25 12.03 8.37 16.03
CA LEU A 25 12.26 8.20 14.60
C LEU A 25 11.70 6.84 14.15
N GLY A 26 10.71 6.88 13.26
CA GLY A 26 10.18 5.69 12.60
C GLY A 26 11.11 5.25 11.47
N THR A 27 11.34 3.95 11.33
CA THR A 27 12.13 3.40 10.23
C THR A 27 11.22 2.98 9.08
N HIS A 28 11.50 3.40 7.86
CA HIS A 28 10.85 2.88 6.67
C HIS A 28 11.23 1.41 6.45
N LEU A 29 10.25 0.53 6.23
CA LEU A 29 10.46 -0.92 6.21
C LEU A 29 11.26 -1.42 5.01
N GLY A 30 11.24 -0.72 3.91
CA GLY A 30 11.89 -1.11 2.65
C GLY A 30 12.77 -0.02 2.03
N GLY A 31 12.98 1.10 2.72
CA GLY A 31 13.79 2.21 2.21
C GLY A 31 15.28 1.96 2.36
N LEU A 32 16.01 2.08 1.26
CA LEU A 32 17.47 2.10 1.24
C LEU A 32 17.95 3.47 0.77
N VAL A 33 18.96 4.02 1.45
CA VAL A 33 19.63 5.25 1.02
C VAL A 33 20.97 4.88 0.39
N ILE A 34 21.21 5.40 -0.80
CA ILE A 34 22.43 5.16 -1.58
C ILE A 34 23.12 6.50 -1.82
N SER A 35 24.43 6.54 -1.61
CA SER A 35 25.29 7.70 -1.83
C SER A 35 26.57 7.28 -2.57
N ARG A 36 27.25 8.26 -3.18
CA ARG A 36 28.59 8.07 -3.75
C ARG A 36 29.67 8.11 -2.68
N GLU A 37 29.49 9.02 -1.72
CA GLU A 37 30.37 9.21 -0.59
C GLU A 37 29.90 8.39 0.63
N PRO A 38 30.75 8.09 1.61
CA PRO A 38 30.35 7.42 2.81
C PRO A 38 29.20 8.15 3.53
N LEU A 39 28.10 7.43 3.81
CA LEU A 39 26.87 8.04 4.39
C LEU A 39 27.13 8.77 5.71
N ASN A 40 28.10 8.33 6.52
CA ASN A 40 28.43 8.98 7.78
C ASN A 40 29.09 10.36 7.62
N GLU A 41 29.51 10.74 6.42
CA GLU A 41 30.00 12.07 6.10
C GLU A 41 28.86 13.02 5.69
N LEU A 42 27.71 12.47 5.32
CA LEU A 42 26.56 13.20 4.77
C LEU A 42 25.39 13.28 5.73
N THR A 43 25.20 12.27 6.58
CA THR A 43 24.06 12.16 7.49
C THR A 43 24.46 11.46 8.79
N PRO A 44 23.88 11.89 9.94
CA PRO A 44 24.04 11.15 11.18
C PRO A 44 23.46 9.73 11.03
N LEU A 45 24.19 8.75 11.53
CA LEU A 45 23.78 7.35 11.51
C LEU A 45 23.50 6.86 12.93
N GLN A 46 22.55 5.94 13.05
CA GLN A 46 22.28 5.24 14.30
C GLN A 46 21.92 3.78 14.04
N GLN A 47 22.02 2.94 15.05
CA GLN A 47 21.47 1.59 15.00
C GLN A 47 19.99 1.60 15.40
N SER A 48 19.16 0.99 14.56
CA SER A 48 17.77 0.72 14.91
C SER A 48 17.66 -0.39 15.96
N ALA A 49 16.49 -0.53 16.58
CA ALA A 49 16.22 -1.62 17.52
C ALA A 49 16.40 -3.03 16.91
N LYS A 50 16.39 -3.15 15.59
CA LYS A 50 16.63 -4.40 14.84
C LYS A 50 18.11 -4.59 14.44
N GLY A 51 19.01 -3.74 14.89
CA GLY A 51 20.44 -3.81 14.57
C GLY A 51 20.83 -3.32 13.18
N MET A 52 19.89 -2.73 12.43
CA MET A 52 20.18 -2.12 11.13
C MET A 52 20.71 -0.70 11.30
N VAL A 53 21.70 -0.32 10.50
CA VAL A 53 22.16 1.08 10.43
C VAL A 53 21.14 1.89 9.63
N ILE A 54 20.68 3.00 10.21
CA ILE A 54 19.69 3.90 9.60
C ILE A 54 20.22 5.34 9.64
N THR A 55 19.79 6.14 8.65
CA THR A 55 20.00 7.59 8.65
C THR A 55 19.02 8.23 9.65
N GLN A 56 19.41 9.34 10.27
CA GLN A 56 18.54 10.11 11.17
C GLN A 56 17.71 11.16 10.42
N PHE A 57 18.05 11.43 9.17
CA PHE A 57 17.30 12.35 8.31
C PHE A 57 16.07 11.66 7.72
N ASP A 58 15.01 12.42 7.55
CA ASP A 58 13.77 11.96 6.92
C ASP A 58 13.89 11.93 5.39
N LYS A 59 12.78 11.60 4.71
CA LYS A 59 12.76 11.47 3.25
C LYS A 59 13.03 12.80 2.52
N ASP A 60 12.60 13.90 3.11
CA ASP A 60 12.71 15.23 2.51
C ASP A 60 14.16 15.72 2.65
N ASP A 61 14.78 15.55 3.82
CA ASP A 61 16.19 15.82 4.04
C ASP A 61 17.10 14.97 3.12
N VAL A 62 16.75 13.69 2.92
CA VAL A 62 17.49 12.78 2.03
C VAL A 62 17.43 13.26 0.58
N GLU A 63 16.27 13.78 0.13
CA GLU A 63 16.09 14.36 -1.20
C GLU A 63 16.86 15.68 -1.35
N ASP A 64 16.78 16.56 -0.35
CA ASP A 64 17.50 17.86 -0.36
C ASP A 64 19.02 17.69 -0.41
N LEU A 65 19.55 16.63 0.20
CA LEU A 65 20.97 16.26 0.12
C LEU A 65 21.36 15.60 -1.23
N GLY A 66 20.40 15.40 -2.12
CA GLY A 66 20.64 14.74 -3.40
C GLY A 66 20.99 13.24 -3.28
N LEU A 67 20.63 12.62 -2.18
CA LEU A 67 20.81 11.19 -1.96
C LEU A 67 19.71 10.40 -2.67
N ILE A 68 20.02 9.18 -3.10
CA ILE A 68 19.06 8.31 -3.76
C ILE A 68 18.35 7.46 -2.72
N LYS A 69 17.03 7.61 -2.60
CA LYS A 69 16.17 6.72 -1.81
C LYS A 69 15.55 5.67 -2.73
N LEU A 70 15.85 4.41 -2.47
CA LEU A 70 15.30 3.27 -3.18
C LEU A 70 14.34 2.51 -2.25
N ASP A 71 13.10 2.29 -2.67
CA ASP A 71 12.11 1.55 -1.91
C ASP A 71 12.03 0.11 -2.42
N LEU A 72 12.48 -0.84 -1.60
CA LEU A 72 12.37 -2.28 -1.85
C LEU A 72 11.21 -2.83 -1.03
N LEU A 73 10.07 -2.97 -1.68
CA LEU A 73 8.86 -3.54 -1.08
C LEU A 73 8.53 -4.87 -1.75
N SER A 74 8.47 -5.93 -0.96
CA SER A 74 8.03 -7.22 -1.45
C SER A 74 6.50 -7.32 -1.42
N LEU A 75 5.93 -7.96 -2.43
CA LEU A 75 4.51 -8.29 -2.50
C LEU A 75 4.30 -9.76 -2.13
N ARG A 76 3.62 -10.04 -1.03
CA ARG A 76 3.23 -11.42 -0.66
C ARG A 76 2.36 -12.09 -1.73
N THR A 77 1.69 -11.30 -2.55
CA THR A 77 0.87 -11.78 -3.68
C THR A 77 1.68 -12.62 -4.65
N MET A 78 2.95 -12.28 -4.91
CA MET A 78 3.80 -13.09 -5.79
C MET A 78 4.06 -14.49 -5.22
N ALA A 79 4.26 -14.60 -3.90
CA ALA A 79 4.37 -15.91 -3.24
C ALA A 79 3.04 -16.69 -3.32
N ALA A 80 1.90 -16.03 -3.13
CA ALA A 80 0.59 -16.66 -3.26
C ALA A 80 0.33 -17.15 -4.68
N ILE A 81 0.74 -16.41 -5.71
CA ILE A 81 0.67 -16.84 -7.12
C ILE A 81 1.56 -18.06 -7.33
N GLN A 82 2.78 -18.06 -6.81
CA GLN A 82 3.68 -19.22 -6.92
C GLN A 82 3.10 -20.47 -6.29
N ASP A 83 2.52 -20.35 -5.08
CA ASP A 83 1.87 -21.48 -4.39
C ASP A 83 0.64 -21.97 -5.14
N ALA A 84 -0.17 -21.05 -5.70
CA ALA A 84 -1.33 -21.39 -6.53
C ALA A 84 -0.90 -22.14 -7.80
N MET A 85 0.12 -21.66 -8.51
CA MET A 85 0.66 -22.31 -9.70
C MET A 85 1.18 -23.72 -9.39
N ALA A 86 1.89 -23.88 -8.27
CA ALA A 86 2.35 -25.21 -7.84
C ALA A 86 1.17 -26.15 -7.59
N SER A 87 0.09 -25.68 -6.98
CA SER A 87 -1.12 -26.48 -6.74
C SER A 87 -1.84 -26.85 -8.03
N ILE A 88 -1.92 -25.94 -8.99
CA ILE A 88 -2.53 -26.16 -10.31
C ILE A 88 -1.75 -27.22 -11.09
N HIS A 89 -0.43 -27.14 -11.12
CA HIS A 89 0.42 -28.11 -11.80
C HIS A 89 0.34 -29.52 -11.15
N GLN A 90 0.27 -29.58 -9.81
CA GLN A 90 0.04 -30.83 -9.09
C GLN A 90 -1.32 -31.46 -9.44
N GLY A 91 -2.33 -30.64 -9.73
CA GLY A 91 -3.64 -31.05 -10.24
C GLY A 91 -3.65 -31.51 -11.70
N GLY A 92 -2.50 -31.49 -12.39
CA GLY A 92 -2.34 -31.95 -13.78
C GLY A 92 -2.69 -30.90 -14.84
N SER A 93 -2.88 -29.65 -14.48
CA SER A 93 -3.06 -28.55 -15.44
C SER A 93 -1.71 -27.90 -15.77
N ASP A 94 -1.49 -27.61 -17.05
CA ASP A 94 -0.29 -26.95 -17.57
C ASP A 94 -0.60 -25.45 -17.84
N LEU A 95 -1.12 -24.76 -16.82
CA LEU A 95 -1.39 -23.33 -16.92
C LEU A 95 -0.10 -22.53 -16.94
N ASP A 96 0.07 -21.68 -17.94
CA ASP A 96 1.15 -20.71 -18.01
C ASP A 96 0.64 -19.35 -17.51
N TYR A 97 1.13 -18.92 -16.33
CA TYR A 97 0.74 -17.66 -15.72
C TYR A 97 1.07 -16.44 -16.58
N GLU A 98 2.19 -16.47 -17.32
CA GLU A 98 2.63 -15.33 -18.14
C GLU A 98 1.79 -15.16 -19.41
N ASN A 99 1.09 -16.20 -19.84
CA ASN A 99 0.29 -16.24 -21.04
C ASN A 99 -1.22 -16.39 -20.76
N ILE A 100 -1.69 -15.99 -19.57
CA ILE A 100 -3.14 -15.98 -19.27
C ILE A 100 -3.82 -14.94 -20.17
N PRO A 101 -4.87 -15.29 -20.92
CA PRO A 101 -5.65 -14.34 -21.71
C PRO A 101 -6.25 -13.22 -20.85
N LEU A 102 -6.12 -11.97 -21.28
CA LEU A 102 -6.64 -10.81 -20.56
C LEU A 102 -7.97 -10.29 -21.14
N ASP A 103 -8.58 -11.04 -22.05
CA ASP A 103 -9.77 -10.69 -22.81
C ASP A 103 -10.98 -11.61 -22.54
N ASP A 104 -10.92 -12.40 -21.46
CA ASP A 104 -12.02 -13.30 -21.09
C ASP A 104 -13.28 -12.53 -20.65
N PRO A 105 -14.38 -12.57 -21.40
CA PRO A 105 -15.59 -11.81 -21.10
C PRO A 105 -16.32 -12.31 -19.83
N GLU A 106 -16.21 -13.57 -19.47
CA GLU A 106 -16.85 -14.12 -18.27
C GLU A 106 -16.19 -13.55 -17.01
N THR A 107 -14.86 -13.38 -17.02
CA THR A 107 -14.11 -12.73 -15.95
C THR A 107 -14.57 -11.28 -15.75
N TYR A 108 -14.71 -10.49 -16.82
CA TYR A 108 -15.21 -9.12 -16.72
C TYR A 108 -16.66 -9.07 -16.27
N GLN A 109 -17.50 -9.97 -16.72
CA GLN A 109 -18.87 -10.08 -16.25
C GLN A 109 -18.92 -10.33 -14.73
N LEU A 110 -18.11 -11.25 -14.21
CA LEU A 110 -18.00 -11.51 -12.77
C LEU A 110 -17.53 -10.25 -12.01
N ILE A 111 -16.50 -9.58 -12.49
CA ILE A 111 -15.98 -8.34 -11.88
C ILE A 111 -17.10 -7.28 -11.81
N ASN A 112 -17.87 -7.11 -12.88
CA ASN A 112 -18.96 -6.12 -12.99
C ASN A 112 -20.14 -6.43 -12.06
N THR A 113 -20.30 -7.65 -11.57
CA THR A 113 -21.30 -7.94 -10.54
C THR A 113 -20.93 -7.37 -9.16
N GLY A 114 -19.67 -6.98 -8.95
CA GLY A 114 -19.14 -6.60 -7.64
C GLY A 114 -19.01 -7.76 -6.64
N GLN A 115 -19.20 -9.01 -7.09
CA GLN A 115 -19.03 -10.21 -6.25
C GLN A 115 -17.57 -10.68 -6.24
N THR A 116 -16.68 -9.77 -5.86
CA THR A 116 -15.23 -9.93 -5.95
C THR A 116 -14.56 -10.19 -4.59
N ILE A 117 -15.31 -10.76 -3.63
CA ILE A 117 -14.73 -11.19 -2.34
C ILE A 117 -13.74 -12.33 -2.60
N GLY A 118 -12.53 -12.20 -2.02
CA GLY A 118 -11.42 -13.14 -2.24
C GLY A 118 -10.56 -12.83 -3.45
N ILE A 119 -10.95 -11.86 -4.29
CA ILE A 119 -10.12 -11.40 -5.40
C ILE A 119 -9.22 -10.26 -4.91
N PHE A 120 -7.92 -10.46 -5.01
CA PHE A 120 -6.92 -9.50 -4.54
C PHE A 120 -7.16 -8.09 -5.08
N GLN A 121 -7.15 -7.11 -4.18
CA GLN A 121 -7.41 -5.68 -4.42
C GLN A 121 -8.82 -5.31 -4.94
N LEU A 122 -9.68 -6.27 -5.28
CA LEU A 122 -11.04 -6.00 -5.76
C LEU A 122 -12.14 -6.25 -4.71
N GLU A 123 -11.78 -6.67 -3.49
CA GLU A 123 -12.73 -7.12 -2.46
C GLU A 123 -13.22 -6.03 -1.49
N SER A 124 -12.57 -4.86 -1.44
CA SER A 124 -13.01 -3.79 -0.54
C SER A 124 -14.39 -3.25 -0.93
N PRO A 125 -15.23 -2.79 0.03
CA PRO A 125 -16.56 -2.26 -0.29
C PRO A 125 -16.54 -1.14 -1.33
N ALA A 126 -15.58 -0.23 -1.27
CA ALA A 126 -15.42 0.86 -2.24
C ALA A 126 -15.07 0.33 -3.64
N GLN A 127 -14.18 -0.67 -3.71
CA GLN A 127 -13.79 -1.30 -4.97
C GLN A 127 -14.95 -2.05 -5.60
N ARG A 128 -15.69 -2.84 -4.81
CA ARG A 128 -16.87 -3.57 -5.27
C ARG A 128 -17.97 -2.65 -5.80
N ALA A 129 -18.21 -1.53 -5.09
CA ALA A 129 -19.16 -0.54 -5.53
C ALA A 129 -18.75 0.15 -6.84
N LEU A 130 -17.45 0.40 -7.05
CA LEU A 130 -16.93 0.94 -8.30
C LEU A 130 -17.07 -0.08 -9.43
N GLN A 131 -16.68 -1.34 -9.24
CA GLN A 131 -16.75 -2.37 -10.28
C GLN A 131 -18.16 -2.56 -10.82
N ALA A 132 -19.18 -2.57 -9.93
CA ALA A 132 -20.58 -2.69 -10.32
C ALA A 132 -21.08 -1.52 -11.20
N ARG A 133 -20.38 -0.38 -11.23
CA ARG A 133 -20.75 0.82 -12.00
C ARG A 133 -19.86 1.06 -13.21
N LEU A 134 -18.66 0.50 -13.18
CA LEU A 134 -17.61 0.78 -14.17
C LEU A 134 -17.91 0.11 -15.51
N GLY A 135 -18.49 -1.09 -15.50
CA GLY A 135 -18.71 -1.87 -16.70
C GLY A 135 -17.41 -2.25 -17.41
N ALA A 136 -16.43 -2.78 -16.63
CA ALA A 136 -15.13 -3.17 -17.16
C ALA A 136 -15.25 -4.20 -18.28
N CYS A 137 -14.49 -4.05 -19.36
CA CYS A 137 -14.45 -4.98 -20.48
C CYS A 137 -13.04 -5.25 -21.01
N VAL A 138 -12.05 -4.53 -20.47
CA VAL A 138 -10.63 -4.69 -20.78
C VAL A 138 -9.79 -4.54 -19.51
N MET A 139 -8.56 -5.03 -19.54
CA MET A 139 -7.66 -4.98 -18.37
C MET A 139 -7.38 -3.55 -17.90
N GLU A 140 -7.30 -2.59 -18.82
CA GLU A 140 -7.08 -1.18 -18.52
C GLU A 140 -8.18 -0.60 -17.60
N ASP A 141 -9.40 -1.11 -17.68
CA ASP A 141 -10.49 -0.71 -16.79
C ASP A 141 -10.26 -1.18 -15.35
N VAL A 142 -9.78 -2.41 -15.21
CA VAL A 142 -9.42 -2.97 -13.91
C VAL A 142 -8.25 -2.20 -13.31
N VAL A 143 -7.22 -1.92 -14.10
CA VAL A 143 -6.06 -1.09 -13.70
C VAL A 143 -6.52 0.29 -13.25
N ALA A 144 -7.38 0.95 -14.02
CA ALA A 144 -7.93 2.25 -13.67
C ALA A 144 -8.74 2.22 -12.37
N SER A 145 -9.55 1.18 -12.16
CA SER A 145 -10.34 1.02 -10.93
C SER A 145 -9.46 0.93 -9.69
N VAL A 146 -8.38 0.14 -9.75
CA VAL A 146 -7.41 0.00 -8.66
C VAL A 146 -6.63 1.30 -8.44
N ALA A 147 -6.35 2.05 -9.49
CA ALA A 147 -5.66 3.34 -9.39
C ALA A 147 -6.53 4.44 -8.76
N ILE A 148 -7.85 4.41 -8.96
CA ILE A 148 -8.78 5.43 -8.46
C ILE A 148 -9.16 5.16 -7.00
N ILE A 149 -9.38 3.90 -6.61
CA ILE A 149 -9.73 3.53 -5.23
C ILE A 149 -8.47 3.45 -4.36
N ARG A 150 -7.93 4.62 -4.04
CA ARG A 150 -6.77 4.78 -3.16
C ARG A 150 -6.83 6.13 -2.43
N PRO A 151 -6.12 6.31 -1.29
CA PRO A 151 -6.31 7.47 -0.40
C PRO A 151 -6.26 8.86 -1.05
N GLY A 152 -5.38 9.08 -2.02
CA GLY A 152 -5.27 10.36 -2.73
C GLY A 152 -6.45 10.63 -3.67
N PRO A 153 -6.68 9.80 -4.70
CA PRO A 153 -7.74 9.98 -5.69
C PRO A 153 -9.17 9.97 -5.11
N ILE A 154 -9.46 9.16 -4.06
CA ILE A 154 -10.76 9.17 -3.38
C ILE A 154 -11.03 10.54 -2.76
N LYS A 155 -10.05 11.11 -2.05
CA LYS A 155 -10.18 12.45 -1.45
C LYS A 155 -10.34 13.56 -2.51
N GLY A 156 -9.76 13.39 -3.68
CA GLY A 156 -9.89 14.27 -4.84
C GLY A 156 -11.18 14.09 -5.65
N ASN A 157 -12.11 13.24 -5.19
CA ASN A 157 -13.38 12.94 -5.87
C ASN A 157 -13.20 12.52 -7.34
N MET A 158 -12.21 11.68 -7.63
CA MET A 158 -11.87 11.26 -9.00
C MET A 158 -12.83 10.22 -9.59
N VAL A 159 -13.59 9.52 -8.73
CA VAL A 159 -14.46 8.39 -9.13
C VAL A 159 -15.58 8.84 -10.08
N GLU A 160 -16.37 9.84 -9.67
CA GLU A 160 -17.52 10.30 -10.47
C GLU A 160 -17.12 10.89 -11.83
N PRO A 161 -16.11 11.78 -11.92
CA PRO A 161 -15.64 12.29 -13.21
C PRO A 161 -15.09 11.19 -14.13
N TYR A 162 -14.48 10.15 -13.57
CA TYR A 162 -13.98 9.05 -14.39
C TYR A 162 -15.12 8.23 -14.99
N ILE A 163 -16.10 7.83 -14.17
CA ILE A 163 -17.27 7.09 -14.66
C ILE A 163 -18.05 7.89 -15.70
N ALA A 164 -18.23 9.20 -15.50
CA ALA A 164 -18.98 10.06 -16.40
C ALA A 164 -18.30 10.26 -17.77
N ARG A 165 -17.00 10.06 -17.88
CA ARG A 165 -16.23 10.22 -19.13
C ARG A 165 -16.04 8.93 -19.91
N ARG A 166 -16.40 7.82 -19.30
CA ARG A 166 -16.32 6.50 -19.90
C ARG A 166 -17.62 6.13 -20.61
#